data_8a9e4c883050eac460d53c00fa56ffc0
#
_entry.id   8a9e4c883050eac460d53c00fa56ffc0
#
_cell.length_a   1.000
_cell.length_b   1.000
_cell.length_c   1.000
_cell.angle_alpha   90.00
_cell.angle_beta   90.00
_cell.angle_gamma   90.00
#
_symmetry.space_group_name_H-M   'P 1'
#
loop_
_entity.id
_entity.type
_entity.pdbx_description
1 polymer ?
#
loop_
_entity_poly.entity_id
_entity_poly.type
_entity_poly.pdbx_seq_one_letter_code
_entity_poly.pdbx_strand_id
1 'polypeptide(L)'
;MPRRAPTDNPAALRCDDLSIARAGVRVVDGVSFRVDPGRALAVMGTTGSGKSTLAALLAGADDDSLAVVGGDAWVDGTAIRRRGRAARVRAYYTGYVPQRAGAGLPARLTVGDVIGEPITSRDRRVNQRALAVRVAGLLDEFELPLGAATRYPYELSSGMRQRVAIARALVLQPRVFIGDDPYANLDVEVRQAARDALLRRRD
;
A
#
# COMPACT_ATOMS: atom_id res chain seq x y z
N MET A 1 -35.34 -5.14 19.39
CA MET A 1 -34.28 -4.13 19.40
C MET A 1 -34.10 -3.63 17.98
N PRO A 2 -34.20 -2.30 17.69
CA PRO A 2 -34.05 -1.79 16.35
C PRO A 2 -32.60 -1.95 15.88
N ARG A 3 -32.38 -2.54 14.72
CA ARG A 3 -31.09 -2.57 14.02
C ARG A 3 -30.69 -1.13 13.75
N ARG A 4 -29.55 -0.71 14.32
CA ARG A 4 -28.92 0.56 14.03
C ARG A 4 -28.63 0.61 12.53
N ALA A 5 -29.19 1.60 11.83
CA ALA A 5 -28.91 1.84 10.42
C ALA A 5 -27.38 1.96 10.22
N PRO A 6 -26.83 1.43 9.11
CA PRO A 6 -25.41 1.62 8.80
C PRO A 6 -25.17 3.13 8.64
N THR A 7 -24.20 3.66 9.37
CA THR A 7 -23.69 5.01 9.13
C THR A 7 -23.23 5.10 7.68
N ASP A 8 -23.71 6.10 6.95
CA ASP A 8 -23.62 6.32 5.51
C ASP A 8 -22.18 6.52 4.98
N ASN A 9 -21.15 6.33 5.79
CA ASN A 9 -19.76 6.41 5.36
C ASN A 9 -19.18 4.98 5.23
N PRO A 10 -18.87 4.50 4.00
CA PRO A 10 -18.31 3.18 3.81
C PRO A 10 -16.97 3.09 4.53
N ALA A 11 -16.72 1.97 5.23
CA ALA A 11 -15.43 1.71 5.85
C ALA A 11 -14.32 1.78 4.80
N ALA A 12 -13.16 2.32 5.17
CA ALA A 12 -11.97 2.27 4.32
C ALA A 12 -11.52 0.82 4.09
N LEU A 13 -11.64 -0.03 5.13
CA LEU A 13 -11.38 -1.47 5.10
C LEU A 13 -12.42 -2.21 5.94
N ARG A 14 -12.92 -3.33 5.44
CA ARG A 14 -13.80 -4.23 6.18
C ARG A 14 -13.49 -5.68 5.80
N CYS A 15 -13.39 -6.54 6.79
CA CYS A 15 -13.32 -7.98 6.65
C CYS A 15 -14.44 -8.61 7.50
N ASP A 16 -15.17 -9.56 6.94
CA ASP A 16 -16.22 -10.29 7.59
C ASP A 16 -15.93 -11.80 7.45
N ASP A 17 -15.49 -12.44 8.53
CA ASP A 17 -15.17 -13.87 8.61
C ASP A 17 -14.20 -14.32 7.49
N LEU A 18 -13.25 -13.45 7.14
CA LEU A 18 -12.37 -13.64 6.00
C LEU A 18 -11.39 -14.79 6.25
N SER A 19 -11.42 -15.78 5.37
CA SER A 19 -10.44 -16.88 5.34
C SER A 19 -9.69 -16.88 4.00
N ILE A 20 -8.37 -17.03 4.05
CA ILE A 20 -7.48 -16.95 2.89
C ILE A 20 -6.65 -18.21 2.78
N ALA A 21 -6.59 -18.78 1.58
CA ALA A 21 -5.61 -19.81 1.23
C ALA A 21 -4.48 -19.23 0.39
N ARG A 22 -3.30 -19.78 0.56
CA ARG A 22 -2.13 -19.56 -0.29
C ARG A 22 -1.63 -20.88 -0.83
N ALA A 23 -1.54 -21.02 -2.16
CA ALA A 23 -1.21 -22.27 -2.83
C ALA A 23 -2.05 -23.46 -2.32
N GLY A 24 -3.35 -23.24 -2.10
CA GLY A 24 -4.29 -24.24 -1.64
C GLY A 24 -4.30 -24.50 -0.12
N VAL A 25 -3.35 -23.97 0.63
CA VAL A 25 -3.28 -24.11 2.10
C VAL A 25 -3.90 -22.89 2.78
N ARG A 26 -4.86 -23.12 3.69
CA ARG A 26 -5.48 -22.04 4.49
C ARG A 26 -4.43 -21.46 5.44
N VAL A 27 -4.18 -20.14 5.34
CA VAL A 27 -3.17 -19.42 6.13
C VAL A 27 -3.76 -18.29 6.98
N VAL A 28 -4.99 -17.87 6.67
CA VAL A 28 -5.78 -16.94 7.50
C VAL A 28 -7.16 -17.57 7.66
N ASP A 29 -7.70 -17.53 8.87
CA ASP A 29 -8.96 -18.19 9.21
C ASP A 29 -9.87 -17.26 10.03
N GLY A 30 -11.07 -16.95 9.50
CA GLY A 30 -12.15 -16.28 10.19
C GLY A 30 -11.88 -14.86 10.68
N VAL A 31 -11.04 -14.07 9.98
CA VAL A 31 -10.65 -12.72 10.45
C VAL A 31 -11.77 -11.71 10.16
N SER A 32 -12.20 -11.00 11.22
CA SER A 32 -13.18 -9.91 11.13
C SER A 32 -12.67 -8.63 11.76
N PHE A 33 -12.69 -7.54 11.00
CA PHE A 33 -12.37 -6.20 11.49
C PHE A 33 -12.92 -5.11 10.56
N ARG A 34 -12.95 -3.89 11.08
CA ARG A 34 -13.34 -2.69 10.35
C ARG A 34 -12.37 -1.55 10.63
N VAL A 35 -11.99 -0.83 9.59
CA VAL A 35 -11.20 0.39 9.68
C VAL A 35 -11.98 1.51 8.99
N ASP A 36 -12.36 2.52 9.75
CA ASP A 36 -13.06 3.68 9.20
C ASP A 36 -12.06 4.67 8.55
N PRO A 37 -12.53 5.55 7.64
CA PRO A 37 -11.69 6.62 7.08
C PRO A 37 -10.98 7.42 8.18
N GLY A 38 -9.74 7.82 7.94
CA GLY A 38 -8.92 8.53 8.92
C GLY A 38 -8.45 7.66 10.11
N ARG A 39 -8.71 6.35 10.13
CA ARG A 39 -8.24 5.44 11.18
C ARG A 39 -7.12 4.53 10.67
N ALA A 40 -6.35 4.01 11.61
CA ALA A 40 -5.29 3.04 11.35
C ALA A 40 -5.49 1.80 12.21
N LEU A 41 -5.15 0.64 11.66
CA LEU A 41 -5.14 -0.66 12.34
C LEU A 41 -3.75 -1.27 12.20
N ALA A 42 -3.17 -1.70 13.32
CA ALA A 42 -1.96 -2.52 13.32
C ALA A 42 -2.34 -4.00 13.53
N VAL A 43 -1.94 -4.84 12.59
CA VAL A 43 -2.10 -6.30 12.70
C VAL A 43 -0.80 -6.89 13.24
N MET A 44 -0.86 -7.49 14.42
CA MET A 44 0.29 -8.08 15.09
C MET A 44 0.16 -9.61 15.15
N GLY A 45 1.28 -10.29 15.31
CA GLY A 45 1.32 -11.75 15.42
C GLY A 45 2.70 -12.31 15.07
N THR A 46 2.91 -13.59 15.33
CA THR A 46 4.17 -14.30 15.06
C THR A 46 4.50 -14.36 13.58
N THR A 47 5.76 -14.64 13.25
CA THR A 47 6.16 -14.92 11.86
C THR A 47 5.39 -16.14 11.34
N GLY A 48 4.91 -16.08 10.11
CA GLY A 48 4.10 -17.14 9.52
C GLY A 48 2.60 -17.09 9.82
N SER A 49 2.11 -16.16 10.67
CA SER A 49 0.68 -16.05 11.02
C SER A 49 -0.24 -15.49 9.94
N GLY A 50 0.23 -15.31 8.70
CA GLY A 50 -0.60 -14.86 7.57
C GLY A 50 -0.72 -13.36 7.37
N LYS A 51 -0.02 -12.50 8.15
CA LYS A 51 -0.09 -11.02 8.03
C LYS A 51 0.21 -10.51 6.62
N SER A 52 1.32 -10.98 6.03
CA SER A 52 1.72 -10.60 4.67
C SER A 52 0.72 -11.10 3.63
N THR A 53 0.12 -12.28 3.85
CA THR A 53 -0.93 -12.85 2.99
C THR A 53 -2.19 -12.00 3.04
N LEU A 54 -2.61 -11.58 4.24
CA LEU A 54 -3.75 -10.68 4.44
C LEU A 54 -3.50 -9.33 3.78
N ALA A 55 -2.32 -8.72 4.01
CA ALA A 55 -1.95 -7.43 3.43
C ALA A 55 -1.95 -7.49 1.89
N ALA A 56 -1.32 -8.50 1.29
CA ALA A 56 -1.25 -8.67 -0.15
C ALA A 56 -2.65 -8.86 -0.78
N LEU A 57 -3.51 -9.68 -0.18
CA LEU A 57 -4.88 -9.90 -0.67
C LEU A 57 -5.70 -8.60 -0.63
N LEU A 58 -5.69 -7.89 0.49
CA LEU A 58 -6.44 -6.64 0.66
C LEU A 58 -5.93 -5.55 -0.29
N ALA A 59 -4.62 -5.49 -0.50
CA ALA A 59 -4.00 -4.57 -1.45
C ALA A 59 -4.35 -4.90 -2.91
N GLY A 60 -4.81 -6.12 -3.18
CA GLY A 60 -5.03 -6.58 -4.56
C GLY A 60 -3.72 -6.83 -5.30
N ALA A 61 -2.70 -7.32 -4.58
CA ALA A 61 -1.46 -7.74 -5.19
C ALA A 61 -1.72 -8.82 -6.25
N ASP A 62 -0.98 -8.75 -7.34
CA ASP A 62 -1.05 -9.73 -8.43
C ASP A 62 -0.29 -11.00 -8.00
N ASP A 63 -1.00 -11.87 -7.28
CA ASP A 63 -0.47 -13.13 -6.74
C ASP A 63 -1.55 -14.22 -6.91
N ASP A 64 -1.42 -15.00 -7.96
CA ASP A 64 -2.34 -16.09 -8.30
C ASP A 64 -2.39 -17.21 -7.24
N SER A 65 -1.43 -17.25 -6.32
CA SER A 65 -1.43 -18.20 -5.23
C SER A 65 -2.46 -17.87 -4.14
N LEU A 66 -3.01 -16.65 -4.13
CA LEU A 66 -3.94 -16.17 -3.11
C LEU A 66 -5.40 -16.43 -3.52
N ALA A 67 -6.15 -17.07 -2.63
CA ALA A 67 -7.58 -17.30 -2.82
C ALA A 67 -8.39 -17.00 -1.55
N VAL A 68 -9.55 -16.35 -1.71
CA VAL A 68 -10.55 -16.23 -0.63
C VAL A 68 -11.34 -17.50 -0.54
N VAL A 69 -11.22 -18.22 0.57
CA VAL A 69 -11.84 -19.52 0.81
C VAL A 69 -13.00 -19.48 1.83
N GLY A 70 -13.19 -18.34 2.50
CA GLY A 70 -14.31 -18.08 3.41
C GLY A 70 -14.54 -16.60 3.62
N GLY A 71 -15.73 -16.19 3.98
CA GLY A 71 -16.09 -14.79 4.23
C GLY A 71 -15.87 -13.86 3.05
N ASP A 72 -15.77 -12.57 3.32
CA ASP A 72 -15.48 -11.55 2.31
C ASP A 72 -14.74 -10.34 2.91
N ALA A 73 -14.22 -9.46 2.03
CA ALA A 73 -13.64 -8.19 2.43
C ALA A 73 -13.91 -7.10 1.39
N TRP A 74 -13.86 -5.84 1.87
CA TRP A 74 -14.06 -4.64 1.05
C TRP A 74 -12.95 -3.65 1.33
N VAL A 75 -12.46 -3.05 0.27
CA VAL A 75 -11.47 -1.95 0.30
C VAL A 75 -12.09 -0.76 -0.43
N ASP A 76 -12.19 0.38 0.24
CA ASP A 76 -12.87 1.59 -0.26
C ASP A 76 -14.25 1.25 -0.88
N GLY A 77 -15.06 0.47 -0.15
CA GLY A 77 -16.39 0.02 -0.57
C GLY A 77 -16.43 -1.03 -1.69
N THR A 78 -15.27 -1.41 -2.25
CA THR A 78 -15.20 -2.41 -3.33
C THR A 78 -14.84 -3.79 -2.79
N ALA A 79 -15.70 -4.78 -3.01
CA ALA A 79 -15.45 -6.17 -2.60
C ALA A 79 -14.20 -6.73 -3.31
N ILE A 80 -13.35 -7.44 -2.55
CA ILE A 80 -12.07 -7.97 -3.08
C ILE A 80 -12.27 -9.03 -4.16
N ARG A 81 -13.39 -9.73 -4.17
CA ARG A 81 -13.75 -10.73 -5.19
C ARG A 81 -14.14 -10.10 -6.54
N ARG A 82 -14.40 -8.79 -6.60
CA ARG A 82 -14.70 -8.07 -7.84
C ARG A 82 -13.47 -8.04 -8.74
N ARG A 83 -13.67 -8.40 -10.02
CA ARG A 83 -12.63 -8.44 -11.07
C ARG A 83 -12.80 -7.30 -12.09
N GLY A 84 -11.92 -7.23 -13.07
CA GLY A 84 -12.01 -6.29 -14.18
C GLY A 84 -11.90 -4.82 -13.75
N ARG A 85 -12.83 -3.97 -14.18
CA ARG A 85 -12.81 -2.53 -13.89
C ARG A 85 -12.80 -2.21 -12.38
N ALA A 86 -13.62 -2.91 -11.60
CA ALA A 86 -13.69 -2.68 -10.15
C ALA A 86 -12.37 -3.00 -9.43
N ALA A 87 -11.70 -4.10 -9.81
CA ALA A 87 -10.37 -4.43 -9.28
C ALA A 87 -9.33 -3.36 -9.64
N ARG A 88 -9.35 -2.84 -10.89
CA ARG A 88 -8.45 -1.75 -11.30
C ARG A 88 -8.69 -0.45 -10.54
N VAL A 89 -9.95 -0.08 -10.31
CA VAL A 89 -10.31 1.09 -9.50
C VAL A 89 -9.82 0.92 -8.06
N ARG A 90 -10.05 -0.24 -7.45
CA ARG A 90 -9.53 -0.56 -6.11
C ARG A 90 -8.01 -0.41 -6.06
N ALA A 91 -7.27 -1.03 -6.99
CA ALA A 91 -5.81 -0.94 -7.06
C ALA A 91 -5.29 0.49 -7.29
N TYR A 92 -6.10 1.37 -7.91
CA TYR A 92 -5.75 2.78 -8.06
C TYR A 92 -5.80 3.52 -6.72
N TYR A 93 -6.83 3.24 -5.90
CA TYR A 93 -7.04 3.91 -4.62
C TYR A 93 -6.38 3.19 -3.42
N THR A 94 -5.61 2.13 -3.67
CA THR A 94 -4.88 1.40 -2.63
C THR A 94 -3.38 1.52 -2.85
N GLY A 95 -2.68 2.17 -1.91
CA GLY A 95 -1.22 2.16 -1.85
C GLY A 95 -0.74 0.92 -1.11
N TYR A 96 0.20 0.19 -1.69
CA TYR A 96 0.74 -1.03 -1.08
C TYR A 96 2.26 -1.00 -0.98
N VAL A 97 2.77 -1.27 0.22
CA VAL A 97 4.19 -1.48 0.48
C VAL A 97 4.36 -2.92 0.99
N PRO A 98 4.80 -3.85 0.13
CA PRO A 98 5.08 -5.22 0.56
C PRO A 98 6.32 -5.30 1.45
N GLN A 99 6.48 -6.42 2.14
CA GLN A 99 7.68 -6.69 2.92
C GLN A 99 8.94 -6.56 2.05
N ARG A 100 9.95 -5.85 2.56
CA ARG A 100 11.22 -5.56 1.85
C ARG A 100 11.04 -4.81 0.51
N ALA A 101 10.00 -3.99 0.38
CA ALA A 101 9.68 -3.26 -0.85
C ALA A 101 10.88 -2.49 -1.44
N GLY A 102 11.74 -1.91 -0.59
CA GLY A 102 12.95 -1.21 -1.03
C GLY A 102 13.97 -2.10 -1.77
N ALA A 103 13.99 -3.41 -1.48
CA ALA A 103 14.88 -4.35 -2.19
C ALA A 103 14.32 -4.77 -3.56
N GLY A 104 12.99 -4.67 -3.74
CA GLY A 104 12.30 -5.03 -4.99
C GLY A 104 12.14 -3.87 -5.99
N LEU A 105 12.75 -2.72 -5.76
CA LEU A 105 12.66 -1.60 -6.69
C LEU A 105 13.32 -1.91 -8.05
N PRO A 106 12.72 -1.47 -9.18
CA PRO A 106 13.28 -1.67 -10.51
C PRO A 106 14.68 -1.06 -10.65
N ALA A 107 15.70 -1.89 -10.81
CA ALA A 107 17.10 -1.44 -10.84
C ALA A 107 17.48 -0.61 -12.09
N ARG A 108 16.68 -0.68 -13.16
CA ARG A 108 16.94 0.00 -14.44
C ARG A 108 16.24 1.34 -14.58
N LEU A 109 15.43 1.72 -13.61
CA LEU A 109 14.73 3.01 -13.57
C LEU A 109 15.41 3.93 -12.58
N THR A 110 15.41 5.23 -12.87
CA THR A 110 15.82 6.23 -11.86
C THR A 110 14.83 6.27 -10.73
N VAL A 111 15.20 6.80 -9.58
CA VAL A 111 14.30 6.97 -8.43
C VAL A 111 13.05 7.79 -8.81
N GLY A 112 13.25 8.85 -9.61
CA GLY A 112 12.13 9.65 -10.12
C GLY A 112 11.16 8.83 -10.96
N ASP A 113 11.69 8.00 -11.87
CA ASP A 113 10.89 7.10 -12.70
C ASP A 113 10.20 6.03 -11.87
N VAL A 114 10.90 5.45 -10.88
CA VAL A 114 10.33 4.46 -9.95
C VAL A 114 9.13 5.02 -9.19
N ILE A 115 9.24 6.25 -8.66
CA ILE A 115 8.12 6.90 -7.96
C ILE A 115 7.02 7.26 -8.94
N GLY A 116 7.35 7.72 -10.15
CA GLY A 116 6.38 8.14 -11.17
C GLY A 116 5.70 7.00 -11.94
N GLU A 117 6.27 5.79 -11.92
CA GLU A 117 5.82 4.65 -12.70
C GLU A 117 4.33 4.31 -12.52
N PRO A 118 3.75 4.33 -11.31
CA PRO A 118 2.32 4.06 -11.16
C PRO A 118 1.40 5.04 -11.91
N ILE A 119 1.87 6.26 -12.19
CA ILE A 119 1.15 7.23 -13.03
C ILE A 119 1.43 6.96 -14.51
N THR A 120 2.70 6.88 -14.91
CA THR A 120 3.10 6.78 -16.32
C THR A 120 2.68 5.46 -16.97
N SER A 121 2.58 4.38 -16.20
CA SER A 121 2.07 3.08 -16.67
C SER A 121 0.59 3.12 -17.03
N ARG A 122 -0.18 4.05 -16.44
CA ARG A 122 -1.62 4.20 -16.67
C ARG A 122 -1.96 5.28 -17.69
N ASP A 123 -1.15 6.35 -17.72
CA ASP A 123 -1.31 7.45 -18.67
C ASP A 123 0.05 7.86 -19.24
N ARG A 124 0.27 7.51 -20.51
CA ARG A 124 1.49 7.88 -21.24
C ARG A 124 1.55 9.36 -21.64
N ARG A 125 0.42 10.09 -21.51
CA ARG A 125 0.32 11.52 -21.86
C ARG A 125 0.40 12.42 -20.64
N VAL A 126 0.86 11.89 -19.49
CA VAL A 126 1.00 12.67 -18.27
C VAL A 126 1.88 13.90 -18.48
N ASN A 127 1.50 15.02 -17.88
CA ASN A 127 2.32 16.22 -17.88
C ASN A 127 3.61 15.97 -17.07
N GLN A 128 4.74 15.90 -17.77
CA GLN A 128 6.03 15.56 -17.16
C GLN A 128 6.46 16.58 -16.09
N ARG A 129 6.15 17.86 -16.29
CA ARG A 129 6.46 18.91 -15.31
C ARG A 129 5.63 18.72 -14.02
N ALA A 130 4.35 18.43 -14.15
CA ALA A 130 3.50 18.17 -13.00
C ALA A 130 3.93 16.89 -12.26
N LEU A 131 4.34 15.85 -13.00
CA LEU A 131 4.87 14.63 -12.44
C LEU A 131 6.16 14.89 -11.66
N ALA A 132 7.10 15.66 -12.24
CA ALA A 132 8.37 16.00 -11.58
C ALA A 132 8.14 16.78 -10.27
N VAL A 133 7.21 17.74 -10.25
CA VAL A 133 6.83 18.47 -9.03
C VAL A 133 6.28 17.52 -7.97
N ARG A 134 5.42 16.56 -8.37
CA ARG A 134 4.87 15.58 -7.45
C ARG A 134 5.92 14.63 -6.88
N VAL A 135 6.84 14.16 -7.72
CA VAL A 135 7.98 13.34 -7.29
C VAL A 135 8.86 14.11 -6.33
N ALA A 136 9.19 15.37 -6.63
CA ALA A 136 10.00 16.22 -5.75
C ALA A 136 9.34 16.43 -4.38
N GLY A 137 8.01 16.67 -4.36
CA GLY A 137 7.27 16.80 -3.10
C GLY A 137 7.29 15.52 -2.26
N LEU A 138 7.23 14.34 -2.89
CA LEU A 138 7.33 13.06 -2.18
C LEU A 138 8.76 12.80 -1.69
N LEU A 139 9.80 13.18 -2.45
CA LEU A 139 11.18 13.07 -1.98
C LEU A 139 11.39 13.93 -0.72
N ASP A 140 10.94 15.17 -0.75
CA ASP A 140 11.01 16.10 0.39
C ASP A 140 10.25 15.56 1.61
N GLU A 141 9.00 15.11 1.41
CA GLU A 141 8.14 14.56 2.47
C GLU A 141 8.78 13.36 3.19
N PHE A 142 9.53 12.54 2.47
CA PHE A 142 10.25 11.39 3.02
C PHE A 142 11.73 11.65 3.29
N GLU A 143 12.14 12.92 3.40
CA GLU A 143 13.50 13.33 3.74
C GLU A 143 14.56 12.71 2.83
N LEU A 144 14.24 12.59 1.54
CA LEU A 144 15.16 12.17 0.51
C LEU A 144 15.70 13.42 -0.21
N PRO A 145 17.02 13.52 -0.44
CA PRO A 145 17.55 14.66 -1.17
C PRO A 145 16.98 14.71 -2.59
N LEU A 146 16.66 15.91 -3.09
CA LEU A 146 16.10 16.10 -4.44
C LEU A 146 17.00 15.49 -5.52
N GLY A 147 18.32 15.55 -5.35
CA GLY A 147 19.29 14.89 -6.23
C GLY A 147 19.19 13.37 -6.28
N ALA A 148 18.42 12.74 -5.38
CA ALA A 148 18.15 11.31 -5.47
C ALA A 148 17.26 10.96 -6.67
N ALA A 149 16.46 11.90 -7.20
CA ALA A 149 15.55 11.66 -8.33
C ALA A 149 16.25 11.08 -9.55
N THR A 150 17.49 11.50 -9.82
CA THR A 150 18.30 11.08 -10.98
C THR A 150 19.15 9.85 -10.71
N ARG A 151 19.24 9.38 -9.47
CA ARG A 151 20.00 8.19 -9.08
C ARG A 151 19.20 6.92 -9.36
N TYR A 152 19.91 5.81 -9.43
CA TYR A 152 19.31 4.48 -9.49
C TYR A 152 19.15 3.89 -8.08
N PRO A 153 18.18 2.96 -7.87
CA PRO A 153 17.98 2.35 -6.56
C PRO A 153 19.21 1.69 -5.95
N TYR A 154 20.10 1.11 -6.76
CA TYR A 154 21.33 0.48 -6.27
C TYR A 154 22.37 1.48 -5.70
N GLU A 155 22.24 2.77 -6.01
CA GLU A 155 23.10 3.84 -5.48
C GLU A 155 22.62 4.35 -4.11
N LEU A 156 21.47 3.87 -3.63
CA LEU A 156 20.84 4.31 -2.39
C LEU A 156 21.11 3.33 -1.24
N SER A 157 21.11 3.83 0.00
CA SER A 157 21.08 2.97 1.19
C SER A 157 19.79 2.16 1.26
N SER A 158 19.75 1.10 2.08
CA SER A 158 18.54 0.29 2.28
C SER A 158 17.36 1.11 2.82
N GLY A 159 17.62 2.02 3.76
CA GLY A 159 16.62 2.93 4.30
C GLY A 159 16.11 3.93 3.27
N MET A 160 16.98 4.49 2.42
CA MET A 160 16.55 5.35 1.31
C MET A 160 15.67 4.57 0.31
N ARG A 161 16.06 3.37 -0.06
CA ARG A 161 15.23 2.52 -0.94
C ARG A 161 13.86 2.24 -0.35
N GLN A 162 13.78 1.98 0.95
CA GLN A 162 12.51 1.74 1.62
C GLN A 162 11.61 3.00 1.58
N ARG A 163 12.17 4.18 1.80
CA ARG A 163 11.44 5.47 1.67
C ARG A 163 10.97 5.72 0.24
N VAL A 164 11.78 5.40 -0.77
CA VAL A 164 11.36 5.45 -2.18
C VAL A 164 10.19 4.51 -2.45
N ALA A 165 10.19 3.30 -1.87
CA ALA A 165 9.07 2.37 -2.02
C ALA A 165 7.77 2.91 -1.40
N ILE A 166 7.84 3.57 -0.23
CA ILE A 166 6.68 4.24 0.38
C ILE A 166 6.21 5.39 -0.50
N ALA A 167 7.11 6.27 -0.96
CA ALA A 167 6.79 7.38 -1.86
C ALA A 167 6.10 6.90 -3.14
N ARG A 168 6.59 5.81 -3.75
CA ARG A 168 5.97 5.17 -4.91
C ARG A 168 4.55 4.70 -4.62
N ALA A 169 4.29 4.08 -3.47
CA ALA A 169 2.96 3.63 -3.09
C ALA A 169 1.96 4.79 -2.87
N LEU A 170 2.45 5.99 -2.56
CA LEU A 170 1.64 7.18 -2.29
C LEU A 170 1.47 8.11 -3.50
N VAL A 171 2.19 7.88 -4.60
CA VAL A 171 2.19 8.79 -5.76
C VAL A 171 0.81 8.96 -6.40
N LEU A 172 -0.08 7.97 -6.30
CA LEU A 172 -1.47 8.05 -6.78
C LEU A 172 -2.44 8.71 -5.79
N GLN A 173 -1.97 9.17 -4.62
CA GLN A 173 -2.81 9.66 -3.52
C GLN A 173 -3.89 8.63 -3.13
N PRO A 174 -3.49 7.43 -2.72
CA PRO A 174 -4.44 6.38 -2.38
C PRO A 174 -5.31 6.78 -1.19
N ARG A 175 -6.55 6.28 -1.17
CA ARG A 175 -7.49 6.45 -0.05
C ARG A 175 -7.24 5.44 1.06
N VAL A 176 -6.63 4.30 0.70
CA VAL A 176 -6.24 3.25 1.63
C VAL A 176 -4.76 2.95 1.45
N PHE A 177 -4.01 2.96 2.53
CA PHE A 177 -2.60 2.56 2.54
C PHE A 177 -2.45 1.26 3.34
N ILE A 178 -1.81 0.26 2.73
CA ILE A 178 -1.52 -1.04 3.34
C ILE A 178 -0.01 -1.24 3.33
N GLY A 179 0.59 -1.39 4.51
CA GLY A 179 2.02 -1.63 4.67
C GLY A 179 2.28 -2.96 5.36
N ASP A 180 3.07 -3.83 4.75
CA ASP A 180 3.59 -5.04 5.36
C ASP A 180 5.02 -4.76 5.84
N ASP A 181 5.17 -4.42 7.10
CA ASP A 181 6.38 -3.91 7.73
C ASP A 181 7.00 -2.70 6.96
N PRO A 182 6.22 -1.63 6.76
CA PRO A 182 6.62 -0.52 5.89
C PRO A 182 7.87 0.23 6.40
N TYR A 183 8.21 0.08 7.66
CA TYR A 183 9.33 0.77 8.32
C TYR A 183 10.57 -0.12 8.48
N ALA A 184 10.59 -1.29 7.84
CA ALA A 184 11.76 -2.18 7.85
C ALA A 184 13.02 -1.45 7.36
N ASN A 185 14.13 -1.66 8.05
CA ASN A 185 15.45 -1.06 7.76
C ASN A 185 15.51 0.48 7.87
N LEU A 186 14.53 1.12 8.49
CA LEU A 186 14.61 2.53 8.86
C LEU A 186 15.16 2.64 10.29
N ASP A 187 16.10 3.57 10.50
CA ASP A 187 16.49 4.00 11.84
C ASP A 187 15.33 4.69 12.57
N VAL A 188 15.49 4.96 13.86
CA VAL A 188 14.40 5.45 14.72
C VAL A 188 13.88 6.80 14.25
N GLU A 189 14.76 7.73 13.89
CA GLU A 189 14.39 9.09 13.51
C GLU A 189 13.65 9.10 12.17
N VAL A 190 14.21 8.42 11.17
CA VAL A 190 13.58 8.29 9.84
C VAL A 190 12.27 7.51 9.89
N ARG A 191 12.17 6.50 10.77
CA ARG A 191 10.90 5.78 11.01
C ARG A 191 9.82 6.72 11.54
N GLN A 192 10.18 7.60 12.49
CA GLN A 192 9.25 8.57 13.04
C GLN A 192 8.78 9.54 11.94
N ALA A 193 9.70 10.11 11.16
CA ALA A 193 9.36 11.01 10.06
C ALA A 193 8.45 10.35 9.01
N ALA A 194 8.76 9.12 8.60
CA ALA A 194 7.93 8.36 7.65
C ALA A 194 6.53 8.05 8.21
N ARG A 195 6.43 7.72 9.50
CA ARG A 195 5.16 7.53 10.19
C ARG A 195 4.34 8.81 10.21
N ASP A 196 4.95 9.94 10.55
CA ASP A 196 4.27 11.23 10.65
C ASP A 196 3.80 11.71 9.27
N ALA A 197 4.59 11.46 8.22
CA ALA A 197 4.19 11.70 6.83
C ALA A 197 2.93 10.89 6.44
N LEU A 198 2.85 9.62 6.82
CA LEU A 198 1.67 8.79 6.59
C LEU A 198 0.46 9.24 7.42
N LEU A 199 0.68 9.67 8.67
CA LEU A 199 -0.39 10.12 9.55
C LEU A 199 -0.99 11.46 9.11
N ARG A 200 -0.17 12.40 8.59
CA ARG A 200 -0.66 13.66 8.01
C ARG A 200 -1.60 13.49 6.82
N ARG A 201 -1.56 12.34 6.15
CA ARG A 201 -2.44 12.03 5.01
C ARG A 201 -3.78 11.40 5.41
N ARG A 202 -4.01 11.21 6.72
CA ARG A 202 -5.25 10.67 7.27
C ARG A 202 -6.42 11.65 7.22
N ASP A 203 -6.11 12.93 7.29
CA ASP A 203 -7.07 14.04 7.32
C ASP A 203 -7.32 14.54 5.89
#